data_1eeb7aa077f5b3488a4ddc2be4645ee0
#
_entry.id   1eeb7aa077f5b3488a4ddc2be4645ee0
#
_cell.length_a   1.000
_cell.length_b   1.000
_cell.length_c   1.000
_cell.angle_alpha   90.00
_cell.angle_beta   90.00
_cell.angle_gamma   90.00
#
_symmetry.space_group_name_H-M   'P 1'
#
loop_
_entity.id
_entity.type
_entity.pdbx_description
1 polymer ?
#
loop_
_entity_poly.entity_id
_entity_poly.type
_entity_poly.pdbx_seq_one_letter_code
_entity_poly.pdbx_strand_id
1 'polypeptide(L)'
;MSTAKEASDFILTSVAKMLAAEDGAVQEAVRAITAAKRVFVYGVGRSGLVARAFAMRLTQLGLDTFFIGETITPIVKAGGLVVVVSNTGSTMSAVQTANIARRVGAGVLAVVGNRHSKLAQAANVVLAISEEREEKRGKFAPLGTLFEDASLILLDGVVAEVMAALGETESTMRSRHAIMV
;
A
#
# COMPACT_ATOMS: atom_id res chain seq x y z
N MET A 1 15.47 -25.29 -17.07
CA MET A 1 15.07 -23.87 -16.98
C MET A 1 16.09 -23.12 -16.13
N SER A 2 16.30 -21.81 -16.34
CA SER A 2 17.17 -21.04 -15.45
C SER A 2 16.47 -20.78 -14.10
N THR A 3 17.22 -20.66 -13.02
CA THR A 3 16.69 -20.34 -11.68
C THR A 3 15.85 -19.05 -11.69
N ALA A 4 16.24 -18.06 -12.50
CA ALA A 4 15.49 -16.81 -12.65
C ALA A 4 14.08 -17.07 -13.25
N LYS A 5 13.96 -17.90 -14.27
CA LYS A 5 12.66 -18.25 -14.88
C LYS A 5 11.77 -19.00 -13.88
N GLU A 6 12.32 -19.96 -13.17
CA GLU A 6 11.58 -20.71 -12.13
C GLU A 6 11.11 -19.79 -11.00
N ALA A 7 11.96 -18.85 -10.56
CA ALA A 7 11.59 -17.88 -9.54
C ALA A 7 10.47 -16.93 -10.03
N SER A 8 10.58 -16.42 -11.26
CA SER A 8 9.54 -15.55 -11.85
C SER A 8 8.19 -16.26 -11.95
N ASP A 9 8.18 -17.50 -12.46
CA ASP A 9 6.95 -18.30 -12.59
C ASP A 9 6.33 -18.59 -11.21
N PHE A 10 7.17 -18.92 -10.21
CA PHE A 10 6.74 -19.13 -8.84
C PHE A 10 6.11 -17.85 -8.24
N ILE A 11 6.80 -16.70 -8.35
CA ILE A 11 6.32 -15.42 -7.81
C ILE A 11 4.98 -15.03 -8.45
N LEU A 12 4.89 -15.06 -9.78
CA LEU A 12 3.66 -14.68 -10.51
C LEU A 12 2.49 -15.57 -10.09
N THR A 13 2.70 -16.88 -9.98
CA THR A 13 1.64 -17.82 -9.58
C THR A 13 1.19 -17.58 -8.14
N SER A 14 2.14 -17.38 -7.22
CA SER A 14 1.84 -17.14 -5.80
C SER A 14 1.12 -15.81 -5.59
N VAL A 15 1.58 -14.73 -6.23
CA VAL A 15 0.94 -13.42 -6.17
C VAL A 15 -0.48 -13.46 -6.72
N ALA A 16 -0.72 -14.16 -7.85
CA ALA A 16 -2.07 -14.31 -8.41
C ALA A 16 -3.03 -15.00 -7.43
N LYS A 17 -2.58 -16.05 -6.73
CA LYS A 17 -3.38 -16.71 -5.68
C LYS A 17 -3.69 -15.78 -4.51
N MET A 18 -2.69 -15.01 -4.04
CA MET A 18 -2.85 -14.08 -2.93
C MET A 18 -3.87 -12.98 -3.25
N LEU A 19 -3.86 -12.46 -4.47
CA LEU A 19 -4.79 -11.43 -4.93
C LEU A 19 -6.21 -11.96 -5.15
N ALA A 20 -6.36 -13.21 -5.57
CA ALA A 20 -7.66 -13.84 -5.72
C ALA A 20 -8.41 -14.06 -4.38
N ALA A 21 -7.69 -14.05 -3.26
CA ALA A 21 -8.24 -14.17 -1.91
C ALA A 21 -8.53 -12.80 -1.24
N GLU A 22 -8.40 -11.69 -1.98
CA GLU A 22 -8.74 -10.35 -1.50
C GLU A 22 -10.25 -10.25 -1.20
N ASP A 23 -10.61 -9.64 -0.08
CA ASP A 23 -11.94 -9.74 0.53
C ASP A 23 -12.89 -8.56 0.27
N GLY A 24 -12.63 -7.78 -0.77
CA GLY A 24 -13.55 -6.69 -1.18
C GLY A 24 -13.39 -5.37 -0.44
N ALA A 25 -12.37 -5.21 0.43
CA ALA A 25 -12.12 -3.96 1.14
C ALA A 25 -11.58 -2.83 0.24
N VAL A 26 -11.33 -3.11 -1.04
CA VAL A 26 -10.84 -2.13 -2.02
C VAL A 26 -11.78 -0.93 -2.13
N GLN A 27 -13.10 -1.14 -2.19
CA GLN A 27 -14.07 -0.05 -2.30
C GLN A 27 -14.08 0.86 -1.05
N GLU A 28 -13.81 0.31 0.14
CA GLU A 28 -13.65 1.11 1.36
C GLU A 28 -12.35 1.92 1.32
N ALA A 29 -11.27 1.33 0.82
CA ALA A 29 -10.01 2.02 0.62
C ALA A 29 -10.15 3.19 -0.37
N VAL A 30 -10.82 2.97 -1.50
CA VAL A 30 -11.10 4.03 -2.50
C VAL A 30 -11.88 5.18 -1.88
N ARG A 31 -12.97 4.88 -1.15
CA ARG A 31 -13.75 5.92 -0.44
C ARG A 31 -12.91 6.69 0.57
N ALA A 32 -12.08 6.01 1.34
CA ALA A 32 -11.20 6.65 2.32
C ALA A 32 -10.17 7.56 1.66
N ILE A 33 -9.58 7.14 0.54
CA ILE A 33 -8.59 7.91 -0.21
C ILE A 33 -9.22 9.15 -0.86
N THR A 34 -10.33 8.99 -1.54
CA THR A 34 -11.00 10.09 -2.28
C THR A 34 -11.63 11.12 -1.36
N ALA A 35 -12.04 10.73 -0.14
CA ALA A 35 -12.58 11.65 0.87
C ALA A 35 -11.50 12.37 1.69
N ALA A 36 -10.24 11.93 1.63
CA ALA A 36 -9.17 12.50 2.45
C ALA A 36 -8.73 13.87 1.94
N LYS A 37 -8.55 14.83 2.86
CA LYS A 37 -7.97 16.15 2.53
C LYS A 37 -6.50 16.05 2.12
N ARG A 38 -5.78 15.09 2.70
CA ARG A 38 -4.39 14.75 2.43
C ARG A 38 -4.16 13.27 2.68
N VAL A 39 -3.34 12.65 1.86
CA VAL A 39 -2.94 11.26 2.04
C VAL A 39 -1.48 11.22 2.47
N PHE A 40 -1.20 10.48 3.51
CA PHE A 40 0.15 10.21 3.98
C PHE A 40 0.41 8.72 3.83
N VAL A 41 1.57 8.36 3.33
CA VAL A 41 1.95 6.95 3.20
C VAL A 41 3.14 6.64 4.08
N TYR A 42 3.21 5.42 4.59
CA TYR A 42 4.31 4.94 5.43
C TYR A 42 4.58 3.45 5.22
N GLY A 43 5.83 3.09 5.33
CA GLY A 43 6.32 1.71 5.35
C GLY A 43 7.82 1.69 5.60
N VAL A 44 8.36 0.53 6.00
CA VAL A 44 9.79 0.34 6.29
C VAL A 44 10.39 -0.65 5.29
N GLY A 45 11.63 -0.43 4.85
CA GLY A 45 12.30 -1.31 3.90
C GLY A 45 11.57 -1.40 2.57
N ARG A 46 11.44 -2.60 1.99
CA ARG A 46 10.72 -2.82 0.72
C ARG A 46 9.24 -2.43 0.79
N SER A 47 8.58 -2.66 1.92
CA SER A 47 7.20 -2.18 2.12
C SER A 47 7.12 -0.65 2.01
N GLY A 48 8.16 0.08 2.45
CA GLY A 48 8.29 1.52 2.26
C GLY A 48 8.48 1.92 0.79
N LEU A 49 9.17 1.12 -0.02
CA LEU A 49 9.29 1.35 -1.47
C LEU A 49 7.94 1.17 -2.17
N VAL A 50 7.17 0.15 -1.81
CA VAL A 50 5.79 -0.04 -2.29
C VAL A 50 4.91 1.15 -1.93
N ALA A 51 4.96 1.62 -0.67
CA ALA A 51 4.22 2.79 -0.22
C ALA A 51 4.60 4.06 -1.01
N ARG A 52 5.89 4.26 -1.33
CA ARG A 52 6.36 5.39 -2.16
C ARG A 52 5.86 5.29 -3.60
N ALA A 53 5.88 4.10 -4.22
CA ALA A 53 5.33 3.87 -5.55
C ALA A 53 3.84 4.23 -5.60
N PHE A 54 3.08 3.82 -4.58
CA PHE A 54 1.67 4.17 -4.44
C PHE A 54 1.46 5.69 -4.27
N ALA A 55 2.25 6.34 -3.40
CA ALA A 55 2.19 7.80 -3.21
C ALA A 55 2.41 8.57 -4.52
N MET A 56 3.38 8.13 -5.32
CA MET A 56 3.64 8.75 -6.63
C MET A 56 2.42 8.68 -7.54
N ARG A 57 1.71 7.55 -7.59
CA ARG A 57 0.48 7.40 -8.39
C ARG A 57 -0.65 8.29 -7.87
N LEU A 58 -0.84 8.38 -6.55
CA LEU A 58 -1.85 9.26 -5.96
C LEU A 58 -1.55 10.74 -6.26
N THR A 59 -0.28 11.16 -6.21
CA THR A 59 0.13 12.52 -6.63
C THR A 59 -0.18 12.78 -8.10
N GLN A 60 0.06 11.82 -8.97
CA GLN A 60 -0.28 11.93 -10.40
C GLN A 60 -1.79 12.00 -10.63
N LEU A 61 -2.60 11.38 -9.77
CA LEU A 61 -4.05 11.54 -9.74
C LEU A 61 -4.52 12.90 -9.18
N GLY A 62 -3.60 13.78 -8.76
CA GLY A 62 -3.90 15.11 -8.25
C GLY A 62 -4.20 15.16 -6.76
N LEU A 63 -3.96 14.08 -6.03
CA LEU A 63 -4.13 14.05 -4.58
C LEU A 63 -2.90 14.61 -3.86
N ASP A 64 -3.14 15.34 -2.77
CA ASP A 64 -2.11 15.92 -1.90
C ASP A 64 -1.48 14.80 -1.06
N THR A 65 -0.37 14.21 -1.56
CA THR A 65 0.20 12.97 -1.01
C THR A 65 1.63 13.16 -0.52
N PHE A 66 1.96 12.60 0.65
CA PHE A 66 3.25 12.74 1.32
C PHE A 66 3.74 11.39 1.86
N PHE A 67 5.06 11.19 1.86
CA PHE A 67 5.66 10.04 2.55
C PHE A 67 6.12 10.45 3.95
N ILE A 68 5.63 9.77 5.01
CA ILE A 68 6.04 10.03 6.39
C ILE A 68 7.50 9.61 6.58
N GLY A 69 8.31 10.54 7.08
CA GLY A 69 9.76 10.36 7.29
C GLY A 69 10.62 11.25 6.39
N GLU A 70 10.02 11.99 5.46
CA GLU A 70 10.71 13.06 4.73
C GLU A 70 10.67 14.37 5.53
N THR A 71 11.74 15.15 5.44
CA THR A 71 11.91 16.38 6.24
C THR A 71 10.85 17.45 5.92
N ILE A 72 10.24 17.38 4.74
CA ILE A 72 9.21 18.31 4.28
C ILE A 72 7.78 17.77 4.47
N THR A 73 7.61 16.65 5.16
CA THR A 73 6.28 16.09 5.43
C THR A 73 5.47 17.04 6.31
N PRO A 74 4.30 17.52 5.85
CA PRO A 74 3.47 18.39 6.66
C PRO A 74 2.83 17.63 7.82
N ILE A 75 2.28 18.38 8.79
CA ILE A 75 1.61 17.77 9.94
C ILE A 75 0.36 16.99 9.52
N VAL A 76 0.21 15.77 10.05
CA VAL A 76 -1.02 14.98 9.95
C VAL A 76 -2.09 15.59 10.86
N LYS A 77 -3.29 15.79 10.33
CA LYS A 77 -4.44 16.38 11.05
C LYS A 77 -5.72 15.59 10.81
N ALA A 78 -6.76 15.88 11.56
CA ALA A 78 -8.10 15.38 11.34
C ALA A 78 -8.58 15.63 9.90
N GLY A 79 -9.21 14.62 9.30
CA GLY A 79 -9.61 14.60 7.89
C GLY A 79 -8.51 14.20 6.92
N GLY A 80 -7.28 13.92 7.39
CA GLY A 80 -6.25 13.23 6.62
C GLY A 80 -6.40 11.72 6.69
N LEU A 81 -5.71 11.01 5.78
CA LEU A 81 -5.61 9.55 5.76
C LEU A 81 -4.14 9.14 5.83
N VAL A 82 -3.81 8.16 6.67
CA VAL A 82 -2.48 7.55 6.72
C VAL A 82 -2.57 6.12 6.22
N VAL A 83 -1.92 5.85 5.09
CA VAL A 83 -1.80 4.51 4.49
C VAL A 83 -0.50 3.88 4.98
N VAL A 84 -0.58 2.73 5.65
CA VAL A 84 0.58 2.05 6.22
C VAL A 84 0.73 0.65 5.62
N VAL A 85 1.88 0.39 5.00
CA VAL A 85 2.20 -0.91 4.40
C VAL A 85 3.17 -1.67 5.31
N SER A 86 2.79 -2.86 5.77
CA SER A 86 3.62 -3.71 6.63
C SER A 86 3.20 -5.17 6.58
N ASN A 87 4.04 -6.06 6.03
CA ASN A 87 3.73 -7.49 5.92
C ASN A 87 3.31 -8.09 7.26
N THR A 88 4.14 -7.99 8.28
CA THR A 88 3.82 -8.58 9.58
C THR A 88 2.75 -7.80 10.35
N GLY A 89 2.56 -6.52 10.04
CA GLY A 89 1.70 -5.61 10.78
C GLY A 89 2.09 -5.44 12.27
N SER A 90 3.31 -5.86 12.63
CA SER A 90 3.86 -5.78 13.99
C SER A 90 5.09 -4.88 14.09
N THR A 91 5.58 -4.34 12.97
CA THR A 91 6.70 -3.38 12.94
C THR A 91 6.36 -2.19 13.84
N MET A 92 7.17 -1.98 14.89
CA MET A 92 6.87 -1.02 15.96
C MET A 92 6.58 0.40 15.42
N SER A 93 7.42 0.91 14.52
CA SER A 93 7.24 2.23 13.92
C SER A 93 5.95 2.32 13.07
N ALA A 94 5.55 1.27 12.37
CA ALA A 94 4.31 1.23 11.60
C ALA A 94 3.07 1.29 12.51
N VAL A 95 3.07 0.48 13.58
CA VAL A 95 1.99 0.49 14.59
C VAL A 95 1.93 1.84 15.32
N GLN A 96 3.08 2.41 15.67
CA GLN A 96 3.15 3.72 16.32
C GLN A 96 2.62 4.83 15.40
N THR A 97 2.99 4.84 14.12
CA THR A 97 2.48 5.79 13.11
C THR A 97 0.95 5.73 13.02
N ALA A 98 0.38 4.53 12.93
CA ALA A 98 -1.08 4.35 12.90
C ALA A 98 -1.75 4.88 14.18
N ASN A 99 -1.21 4.57 15.35
CA ASN A 99 -1.74 5.05 16.63
C ASN A 99 -1.67 6.58 16.78
N ILE A 100 -0.59 7.21 16.31
CA ILE A 100 -0.46 8.66 16.28
C ILE A 100 -1.50 9.27 15.34
N ALA A 101 -1.67 8.72 14.12
CA ALA A 101 -2.66 9.17 13.16
C ALA A 101 -4.07 9.17 13.76
N ARG A 102 -4.47 8.05 14.39
CA ARG A 102 -5.77 7.97 15.08
C ARG A 102 -5.94 9.00 16.19
N ARG A 103 -4.91 9.19 17.00
CA ARG A 103 -4.95 10.15 18.11
C ARG A 103 -5.15 11.59 17.66
N VAL A 104 -4.66 11.96 16.48
CA VAL A 104 -4.88 13.30 15.89
C VAL A 104 -6.15 13.38 15.03
N GLY A 105 -6.97 12.33 15.01
CA GLY A 105 -8.24 12.28 14.28
C GLY A 105 -8.12 12.01 12.77
N ALA A 106 -6.96 11.51 12.31
CA ALA A 106 -6.79 11.05 10.94
C ALA A 106 -7.29 9.61 10.77
N GLY A 107 -7.77 9.27 9.57
CA GLY A 107 -8.06 7.90 9.18
C GLY A 107 -6.78 7.07 9.00
N VAL A 108 -6.90 5.76 9.17
CA VAL A 108 -5.81 4.80 8.92
C VAL A 108 -6.29 3.70 7.99
N LEU A 109 -5.55 3.49 6.89
CA LEU A 109 -5.67 2.36 5.99
C LEU A 109 -4.41 1.50 6.14
N ALA A 110 -4.58 0.23 6.48
CA ALA A 110 -3.47 -0.72 6.61
C ALA A 110 -3.45 -1.71 5.45
N VAL A 111 -2.28 -1.88 4.84
CA VAL A 111 -2.00 -2.98 3.91
C VAL A 111 -1.11 -3.97 4.64
N VAL A 112 -1.61 -5.17 4.92
CA VAL A 112 -0.97 -6.14 5.81
C VAL A 112 -1.04 -7.56 5.29
N GLY A 113 -0.04 -8.37 5.64
CA GLY A 113 -0.07 -9.83 5.41
C GLY A 113 -0.85 -10.60 6.50
N ASN A 114 -1.11 -9.97 7.65
CA ASN A 114 -1.85 -10.58 8.75
C ASN A 114 -2.98 -9.64 9.23
N ARG A 115 -4.21 -10.03 8.93
CA ARG A 115 -5.44 -9.30 9.31
C ARG A 115 -5.63 -9.13 10.84
N HIS A 116 -5.04 -10.02 11.63
CA HIS A 116 -5.12 -9.98 13.10
C HIS A 116 -3.94 -9.25 13.75
N SER A 117 -3.11 -8.58 12.95
CA SER A 117 -1.94 -7.84 13.44
C SER A 117 -2.33 -6.59 14.24
N LYS A 118 -1.36 -6.08 15.03
CA LYS A 118 -1.52 -4.83 15.80
C LYS A 118 -1.82 -3.63 14.89
N LEU A 119 -1.21 -3.58 13.71
CA LEU A 119 -1.47 -2.53 12.72
C LEU A 119 -2.90 -2.61 12.18
N ALA A 120 -3.37 -3.82 11.83
CA ALA A 120 -4.74 -4.03 11.37
C ALA A 120 -5.78 -3.62 12.43
N GLN A 121 -5.53 -3.94 13.71
CA GLN A 121 -6.39 -3.51 14.83
C GLN A 121 -6.41 -1.99 15.03
N ALA A 122 -5.34 -1.30 14.64
CA ALA A 122 -5.26 0.15 14.70
C ALA A 122 -5.87 0.86 13.48
N ALA A 123 -6.24 0.14 12.41
CA ALA A 123 -6.74 0.71 11.17
C ALA A 123 -8.27 0.85 11.14
N ASN A 124 -8.76 1.79 10.32
CA ASN A 124 -10.16 1.93 9.97
C ASN A 124 -10.53 1.06 8.77
N VAL A 125 -9.58 0.90 7.83
CA VAL A 125 -9.70 0.06 6.64
C VAL A 125 -8.49 -0.85 6.57
N VAL A 126 -8.70 -2.14 6.24
CA VAL A 126 -7.64 -3.14 6.18
C VAL A 126 -7.70 -3.87 4.84
N LEU A 127 -6.67 -3.69 4.04
CA LEU A 127 -6.38 -4.52 2.88
C LEU A 127 -5.45 -5.66 3.34
N ALA A 128 -5.97 -6.87 3.43
CA ALA A 128 -5.22 -8.02 3.91
C ALA A 128 -4.81 -8.92 2.74
N ILE A 129 -3.52 -9.14 2.58
CA ILE A 129 -2.91 -9.98 1.55
C ILE A 129 -2.22 -11.16 2.25
N SER A 130 -3.00 -12.20 2.53
CA SER A 130 -2.50 -13.37 3.25
C SER A 130 -1.63 -14.23 2.36
N GLU A 131 -0.49 -14.67 2.89
CA GLU A 131 0.45 -15.55 2.24
C GLU A 131 0.27 -16.98 2.77
N GLU A 132 0.12 -17.94 1.87
CA GLU A 132 0.20 -19.36 2.22
C GLU A 132 1.66 -19.78 2.39
N ARG A 133 1.90 -20.74 3.28
CA ARG A 133 3.24 -21.34 3.45
C ARG A 133 3.55 -22.24 2.28
N GLU A 134 4.55 -21.88 1.49
CA GLU A 134 5.07 -22.69 0.38
C GLU A 134 6.56 -23.00 0.63
N GLU A 135 6.95 -24.28 0.47
CA GLU A 135 8.33 -24.74 0.68
C GLU A 135 9.35 -24.01 -0.20
N LYS A 136 8.96 -23.70 -1.44
CA LYS A 136 9.82 -23.03 -2.43
C LYS A 136 10.05 -21.55 -2.16
N ARG A 137 9.29 -20.96 -1.25
CA ARG A 137 9.36 -19.52 -0.94
C ARG A 137 10.78 -19.08 -0.57
N GLY A 138 11.43 -19.80 0.34
CA GLY A 138 12.79 -19.44 0.79
C GLY A 138 13.84 -19.42 -0.32
N LYS A 139 13.63 -20.22 -1.37
CA LYS A 139 14.52 -20.31 -2.53
C LYS A 139 14.23 -19.23 -3.58
N PHE A 140 12.96 -18.98 -3.89
CA PHE A 140 12.57 -18.17 -5.05
C PHE A 140 12.01 -16.78 -4.69
N ALA A 141 11.45 -16.61 -3.50
CA ALA A 141 10.84 -15.37 -3.04
C ALA A 141 11.15 -15.13 -1.54
N PRO A 142 12.43 -14.90 -1.17
CA PRO A 142 12.83 -14.79 0.23
C PRO A 142 12.21 -13.58 0.91
N LEU A 143 12.12 -13.63 2.25
CA LEU A 143 11.62 -12.56 3.12
C LEU A 143 10.16 -12.15 2.77
N GLY A 144 9.91 -10.89 2.51
CA GLY A 144 8.61 -10.33 2.21
C GLY A 144 8.28 -10.20 0.71
N THR A 145 9.07 -10.83 -0.19
CA THR A 145 8.96 -10.64 -1.64
C THR A 145 7.52 -10.82 -2.14
N LEU A 146 6.86 -11.92 -1.80
CA LEU A 146 5.48 -12.19 -2.28
C LEU A 146 4.48 -11.15 -1.79
N PHE A 147 4.57 -10.76 -0.50
CA PHE A 147 3.71 -9.72 0.05
C PHE A 147 3.92 -8.38 -0.63
N GLU A 148 5.17 -7.99 -0.85
CA GLU A 148 5.51 -6.69 -1.41
C GLU A 148 5.11 -6.59 -2.87
N ASP A 149 5.32 -7.65 -3.67
CA ASP A 149 4.89 -7.71 -5.06
C ASP A 149 3.36 -7.76 -5.17
N ALA A 150 2.68 -8.54 -4.34
CA ALA A 150 1.22 -8.56 -4.28
C ALA A 150 0.65 -7.21 -3.81
N SER A 151 1.28 -6.56 -2.83
CA SER A 151 0.86 -5.24 -2.36
C SER A 151 0.98 -4.17 -3.45
N LEU A 152 2.06 -4.21 -4.24
CA LEU A 152 2.25 -3.27 -5.35
C LEU A 152 1.13 -3.43 -6.39
N ILE A 153 0.84 -4.67 -6.80
CA ILE A 153 -0.22 -4.95 -7.79
C ILE A 153 -1.60 -4.61 -7.25
N LEU A 154 -1.92 -4.94 -5.99
CA LEU A 154 -3.19 -4.57 -5.37
C LEU A 154 -3.36 -3.05 -5.32
N LEU A 155 -2.33 -2.32 -4.93
CA LEU A 155 -2.37 -0.87 -4.85
C LEU A 155 -2.46 -0.21 -6.24
N ASP A 156 -1.90 -0.82 -7.29
CA ASP A 156 -2.13 -0.38 -8.67
C ASP A 156 -3.61 -0.61 -9.08
N GLY A 157 -4.24 -1.69 -8.62
CA GLY A 157 -5.68 -1.89 -8.75
C GLY A 157 -6.50 -0.81 -8.02
N VAL A 158 -6.11 -0.46 -6.80
CA VAL A 158 -6.71 0.67 -6.05
C VAL A 158 -6.53 2.00 -6.80
N VAL A 159 -5.37 2.23 -7.41
CA VAL A 159 -5.12 3.42 -8.25
C VAL A 159 -6.09 3.48 -9.42
N ALA A 160 -6.35 2.37 -10.11
CA ALA A 160 -7.32 2.33 -11.21
C ALA A 160 -8.75 2.69 -10.75
N GLU A 161 -9.18 2.19 -9.59
CA GLU A 161 -10.48 2.51 -8.99
C GLU A 161 -10.56 3.99 -8.54
N VAL A 162 -9.50 4.52 -7.91
CA VAL A 162 -9.41 5.94 -7.53
C VAL A 162 -9.43 6.83 -8.78
N MET A 163 -8.71 6.45 -9.83
CA MET A 163 -8.71 7.15 -11.12
C MET A 163 -10.14 7.25 -11.70
N ALA A 164 -10.87 6.14 -11.70
CA ALA A 164 -12.26 6.10 -12.16
C ALA A 164 -13.18 6.96 -11.27
N ALA A 165 -13.04 6.88 -9.94
CA ALA A 165 -13.84 7.64 -8.98
C ALA A 165 -13.63 9.16 -9.08
N LEU A 166 -12.42 9.61 -9.43
CA LEU A 166 -12.08 11.03 -9.61
C LEU A 166 -12.33 11.54 -11.04
N GLY A 167 -12.71 10.68 -12.00
CA GLY A 167 -12.85 11.04 -13.41
C GLY A 167 -11.52 11.40 -14.08
N GLU A 168 -10.41 10.92 -13.54
CA GLU A 168 -9.06 11.16 -14.06
C GLU A 168 -8.74 10.21 -15.23
N THR A 169 -7.77 10.60 -16.06
CA THR A 169 -7.33 9.85 -17.23
C THR A 169 -5.81 9.73 -17.25
N GLU A 170 -5.25 8.83 -18.05
CA GLU A 170 -3.80 8.76 -18.25
C GLU A 170 -3.23 10.11 -18.75
N SER A 171 -3.96 10.84 -19.58
CA SER A 171 -3.55 12.15 -20.08
C SER A 171 -3.41 13.18 -18.96
N THR A 172 -4.40 13.24 -18.03
CA THR A 172 -4.33 14.15 -16.88
C THR A 172 -3.24 13.74 -15.89
N MET A 173 -3.03 12.45 -15.68
CA MET A 173 -1.90 11.94 -14.87
C MET A 173 -0.55 12.31 -15.50
N ARG A 174 -0.43 12.20 -16.83
CA ARG A 174 0.80 12.54 -17.57
C ARG A 174 1.14 14.04 -17.43
N SER A 175 0.15 14.92 -17.42
CA SER A 175 0.40 16.36 -17.24
C SER A 175 0.95 16.72 -15.85
N ARG A 176 0.76 15.83 -14.86
CA ARG A 176 1.31 15.96 -13.49
C ARG A 176 2.57 15.11 -13.27
N HIS A 177 3.09 14.48 -14.33
CA HIS A 177 4.32 13.70 -14.21
C HIS A 177 5.50 14.63 -14.00
N ALA A 178 6.36 14.30 -13.02
CA ALA A 178 7.56 15.07 -12.76
C ALA A 178 8.47 15.10 -13.98
N ILE A 179 8.94 16.29 -14.36
CA ILE A 179 9.82 16.51 -15.51
C ILE A 179 11.27 16.75 -15.12
N MET A 180 11.54 16.86 -13.80
CA MET A 180 12.86 17.15 -13.22
C MET A 180 13.49 15.91 -12.57
N VAL A 181 13.13 14.70 -13.01
CA VAL A 181 13.61 13.41 -12.49
C VAL A 181 14.21 12.58 -13.59
#